data_0dfc5d70b4d71b2c5b84a43537dd946d
#
_entry.id   0dfc5d70b4d71b2c5b84a43537dd946d
#
_cell.length_a   1.000
_cell.length_b   1.000
_cell.length_c   1.000
_cell.angle_alpha   90.00
_cell.angle_beta   90.00
_cell.angle_gamma   90.00
#
_symmetry.space_group_name_H-M   'P 1'
#
loop_
_entity.id
_entity.type
_entity.pdbx_description
1 polymer ?
#
loop_
_entity_poly.entity_id
_entity_poly.type
_entity_poly.pdbx_seq_one_letter_code
_entity_poly.pdbx_strand_id
1 'polypeptide(L)'
;MKTLKFLLFIGFVSFSFYSFNRFEQEEWVIPEKYVKMKNPTYVTKENLAIGKALYTKHCKPCHGKTGIGDGPKGIEFDSDIGDFSSKEFQAESEGTIFYKSYIGRDDMPNYEKKIPDPMDMWFIVNYMRTLGK
;
A
#
# COMPACT_ATOMS: atom_id res chain seq x y z
N MET A 1 24.86 61.88 37.24
CA MET A 1 25.40 60.70 36.55
C MET A 1 24.34 59.60 36.59
N LYS A 2 23.65 59.38 35.44
CA LYS A 2 22.55 58.39 35.35
C LYS A 2 23.06 57.17 34.62
N THR A 3 23.23 56.07 35.36
CA THR A 3 23.65 54.79 34.81
C THR A 3 22.48 54.13 34.11
N LEU A 4 22.57 54.06 32.78
CA LEU A 4 21.62 53.37 31.91
C LEU A 4 21.85 51.86 32.05
N LYS A 5 20.91 51.17 32.71
CA LYS A 5 20.91 49.68 32.77
C LYS A 5 20.34 49.15 31.47
N PHE A 6 21.22 48.59 30.64
CA PHE A 6 20.89 47.86 29.44
C PHE A 6 20.40 46.46 29.84
N LEU A 7 19.10 46.25 29.80
CA LEU A 7 18.48 44.92 29.97
C LEU A 7 18.56 44.20 28.64
N LEU A 8 19.53 43.29 28.52
CA LEU A 8 19.59 42.32 27.46
C LEU A 8 18.46 41.29 27.65
N PHE A 9 17.39 41.43 26.87
CA PHE A 9 16.33 40.44 26.76
C PHE A 9 16.85 39.32 25.85
N ILE A 10 17.43 38.25 26.43
CA ILE A 10 17.76 37.03 25.70
C ILE A 10 16.47 36.28 25.47
N GLY A 11 15.87 36.48 24.29
CA GLY A 11 14.75 35.66 23.83
C GLY A 11 15.22 34.24 23.62
N PHE A 12 14.84 33.35 24.53
CA PHE A 12 15.02 31.91 24.39
C PHE A 12 14.00 31.44 23.35
N VAL A 13 14.41 31.39 22.10
CA VAL A 13 13.63 30.77 21.03
C VAL A 13 13.67 29.26 21.28
N SER A 14 12.67 28.77 21.99
CA SER A 14 12.42 27.33 22.11
C SER A 14 12.00 26.83 20.73
N PHE A 15 12.96 26.37 19.96
CA PHE A 15 12.71 25.62 18.74
C PHE A 15 12.15 24.25 19.15
N SER A 16 10.84 24.21 19.31
CA SER A 16 10.13 22.93 19.51
C SER A 16 10.31 22.11 18.24
N PHE A 17 11.25 21.18 18.28
CA PHE A 17 11.29 20.08 17.31
C PHE A 17 10.00 19.28 17.51
N TYR A 18 8.98 19.60 16.77
CA TYR A 18 7.88 18.68 16.55
C TYR A 18 8.47 17.49 15.80
N SER A 19 8.89 16.49 16.56
CA SER A 19 9.12 15.16 15.99
C SER A 19 7.80 14.71 15.39
N PHE A 20 7.65 14.89 14.10
CA PHE A 20 6.65 14.18 13.32
C PHE A 20 7.02 12.71 13.45
N ASN A 21 6.45 12.03 14.43
CA ASN A 21 6.36 10.58 14.41
C ASN A 21 5.48 10.23 13.21
N ARG A 22 6.08 10.18 12.02
CA ARG A 22 5.53 9.36 10.95
C ARG A 22 5.54 7.95 11.54
N PHE A 23 4.38 7.37 11.70
CA PHE A 23 4.26 5.93 11.78
C PHE A 23 4.83 5.41 10.45
N GLU A 24 6.12 5.11 10.45
CA GLU A 24 6.79 4.49 9.32
C GLU A 24 6.25 3.06 9.33
N GLN A 25 5.34 2.78 8.40
CA GLN A 25 4.82 1.43 8.23
C GLN A 25 6.01 0.52 7.93
N GLU A 26 6.20 -0.54 8.72
CA GLU A 26 7.30 -1.48 8.54
C GLU A 26 7.33 -1.96 7.08
N GLU A 27 8.52 -1.91 6.47
CA GLU A 27 8.71 -2.36 5.10
C GLU A 27 8.35 -3.85 4.98
N TRP A 28 7.76 -4.24 3.84
CA TRP A 28 7.42 -5.61 3.59
C TRP A 28 8.68 -6.46 3.39
N VAL A 29 8.89 -7.46 4.22
CA VAL A 29 9.92 -8.48 4.01
C VAL A 29 9.35 -9.55 3.08
N ILE A 30 9.69 -9.44 1.79
CA ILE A 30 9.23 -10.39 0.77
C ILE A 30 10.26 -11.50 0.61
N PRO A 31 9.89 -12.79 0.82
CA PRO A 31 10.81 -13.90 0.58
C PRO A 31 11.30 -13.91 -0.89
N GLU A 32 12.60 -14.14 -1.08
CA GLU A 32 13.26 -14.04 -2.39
C GLU A 32 12.58 -14.89 -3.48
N LYS A 33 12.05 -16.06 -3.11
CA LYS A 33 11.30 -16.92 -4.03
C LYS A 33 10.10 -16.20 -4.66
N TYR A 34 9.44 -15.31 -3.93
CA TYR A 34 8.31 -14.51 -4.45
C TYR A 34 8.81 -13.34 -5.29
N VAL A 35 9.88 -12.65 -4.85
CA VAL A 35 10.45 -11.54 -5.65
C VAL A 35 10.79 -11.99 -7.06
N LYS A 36 11.32 -13.21 -7.20
CA LYS A 36 11.70 -13.83 -8.48
C LYS A 36 10.57 -14.55 -9.20
N MET A 37 9.41 -14.71 -8.55
CA MET A 37 8.28 -15.41 -9.12
C MET A 37 7.71 -14.65 -10.31
N LYS A 38 7.47 -15.37 -11.39
CA LYS A 38 6.85 -14.84 -12.60
C LYS A 38 5.39 -15.22 -12.64
N ASN A 39 4.57 -14.32 -13.16
CA ASN A 39 3.17 -14.59 -13.39
C ASN A 39 3.02 -15.71 -14.44
N PRO A 40 2.40 -16.84 -14.10
CA PRO A 40 2.23 -17.95 -15.04
C PRO A 40 1.06 -17.74 -16.00
N THR A 41 0.28 -16.64 -15.82
CA THR A 41 -0.92 -16.39 -16.62
C THR A 41 -0.68 -15.38 -17.73
N TYR A 42 -1.47 -15.47 -18.78
CA TYR A 42 -1.49 -14.48 -19.85
C TYR A 42 -2.52 -13.40 -19.59
N VAL A 43 -2.23 -12.18 -20.03
CA VAL A 43 -3.19 -11.08 -20.01
C VAL A 43 -4.13 -11.21 -21.20
N THR A 44 -5.29 -11.80 -20.96
CA THR A 44 -6.38 -11.89 -21.93
C THR A 44 -7.59 -11.10 -21.43
N LYS A 45 -8.53 -10.82 -22.33
CA LYS A 45 -9.77 -10.14 -21.96
C LYS A 45 -10.56 -10.92 -20.91
N GLU A 46 -10.59 -12.25 -21.04
CA GLU A 46 -11.26 -13.18 -20.13
C GLU A 46 -10.61 -13.16 -18.75
N ASN A 47 -9.27 -13.31 -18.69
CA ASN A 47 -8.51 -13.31 -17.44
C ASN A 47 -8.61 -11.97 -16.71
N LEU A 48 -8.60 -10.87 -17.43
CA LEU A 48 -8.82 -9.54 -16.85
C LEU A 48 -10.24 -9.36 -16.31
N ALA A 49 -11.24 -9.93 -16.98
CA ALA A 49 -12.63 -9.90 -16.48
C ALA A 49 -12.79 -10.69 -15.18
N ILE A 50 -12.15 -11.87 -15.09
CA ILE A 50 -12.11 -12.68 -13.86
C ILE A 50 -11.39 -11.90 -12.75
N GLY A 51 -10.18 -11.38 -13.02
CA GLY A 51 -9.40 -10.61 -12.07
C GLY A 51 -10.15 -9.38 -11.56
N LYS A 52 -10.84 -8.66 -12.44
CA LYS A 52 -11.69 -7.51 -12.07
C LYS A 52 -12.86 -7.92 -11.16
N ALA A 53 -13.51 -9.03 -11.47
CA ALA A 53 -14.63 -9.53 -10.65
C ALA A 53 -14.15 -9.92 -9.25
N LEU A 54 -13.03 -10.63 -9.15
CA LEU A 54 -12.42 -11.04 -7.88
C LEU A 54 -11.91 -9.84 -7.09
N TYR A 55 -11.23 -8.89 -7.75
CA TYR A 55 -10.81 -7.62 -7.14
C TYR A 55 -12.01 -6.86 -6.57
N THR A 56 -13.08 -6.75 -7.33
CA THR A 56 -14.31 -6.06 -6.90
C THR A 56 -14.91 -6.69 -5.65
N LYS A 57 -14.87 -8.02 -5.57
CA LYS A 57 -15.41 -8.78 -4.43
C LYS A 57 -14.53 -8.70 -3.19
N HIS A 58 -13.21 -8.81 -3.36
CA HIS A 58 -12.29 -9.06 -2.26
C HIS A 58 -11.42 -7.87 -1.88
N CYS A 59 -11.02 -7.05 -2.85
CA CYS A 59 -10.03 -5.98 -2.66
C CYS A 59 -10.65 -4.57 -2.61
N LYS A 60 -11.61 -4.31 -3.49
CA LYS A 60 -12.28 -3.01 -3.61
C LYS A 60 -12.85 -2.46 -2.30
N PRO A 61 -13.41 -3.25 -1.36
CA PRO A 61 -13.95 -2.70 -0.12
C PRO A 61 -12.95 -1.88 0.69
N CYS A 62 -11.67 -2.20 0.62
CA CYS A 62 -10.58 -1.45 1.26
C CYS A 62 -9.82 -0.56 0.27
N HIS A 63 -9.40 -1.14 -0.87
CA HIS A 63 -8.52 -0.45 -1.82
C HIS A 63 -9.24 0.48 -2.81
N GLY A 64 -10.57 0.48 -2.83
CA GLY A 64 -11.36 1.33 -3.73
C GLY A 64 -11.46 0.79 -5.17
N LYS A 65 -12.26 1.47 -5.98
CA LYS A 65 -12.51 1.07 -7.38
C LYS A 65 -11.28 1.20 -8.27
N THR A 66 -10.48 2.22 -7.99
CA THR A 66 -9.28 2.60 -8.76
C THR A 66 -7.97 2.21 -8.07
N GLY A 67 -8.07 1.56 -6.91
CA GLY A 67 -6.91 1.07 -6.17
C GLY A 67 -6.14 2.13 -5.37
N ILE A 68 -6.73 3.32 -5.17
CA ILE A 68 -6.07 4.44 -4.46
C ILE A 68 -6.28 4.43 -2.94
N GLY A 69 -6.84 3.35 -2.39
CA GLY A 69 -7.07 3.23 -0.95
C GLY A 69 -8.33 3.91 -0.43
N ASP A 70 -9.23 4.36 -1.31
CA ASP A 70 -10.46 5.11 -0.97
C ASP A 70 -11.68 4.22 -0.73
N GLY A 71 -11.47 2.93 -0.48
CA GLY A 71 -12.56 2.01 -0.16
C GLY A 71 -13.15 2.28 1.23
N PRO A 72 -14.47 2.10 1.40
CA PRO A 72 -15.15 2.47 2.65
C PRO A 72 -14.64 1.73 3.89
N LYS A 73 -14.06 0.54 3.73
CA LYS A 73 -13.41 -0.19 4.83
C LYS A 73 -11.96 0.22 5.00
N GLY A 74 -11.31 0.76 3.97
CA GLY A 74 -9.91 1.17 4.02
C GLY A 74 -9.69 2.40 4.90
N ILE A 75 -10.66 3.31 4.94
CA ILE A 75 -10.59 4.51 5.78
C ILE A 75 -10.73 4.23 7.28
N GLU A 76 -11.09 3.01 7.66
CA GLU A 76 -11.16 2.58 9.06
C GLU A 76 -9.79 2.16 9.62
N PHE A 77 -8.78 2.00 8.77
CA PHE A 77 -7.43 1.61 9.18
C PHE A 77 -6.54 2.83 9.36
N ASP A 78 -5.70 2.79 10.39
CA ASP A 78 -4.68 3.83 10.63
C ASP A 78 -3.46 3.66 9.71
N SER A 79 -3.32 2.48 9.08
CA SER A 79 -2.23 2.15 8.18
C SER A 79 -2.49 2.65 6.76
N ASP A 80 -1.43 3.05 6.05
CA ASP A 80 -1.49 3.31 4.61
C ASP A 80 -1.74 1.99 3.86
N ILE A 81 -2.89 1.89 3.21
CA ILE A 81 -3.28 0.70 2.44
C ILE A 81 -2.80 0.74 0.98
N GLY A 82 -2.02 1.75 0.62
CA GLY A 82 -1.33 1.88 -0.65
C GLY A 82 -2.19 2.39 -1.81
N ASP A 83 -1.50 2.95 -2.81
CA ASP A 83 -2.07 3.39 -4.08
C ASP A 83 -1.57 2.49 -5.22
N PHE A 84 -2.42 1.59 -5.71
CA PHE A 84 -2.10 0.68 -6.80
C PHE A 84 -1.91 1.39 -8.14
N SER A 85 -2.35 2.65 -8.27
CA SER A 85 -2.13 3.45 -9.46
C SER A 85 -0.78 4.16 -9.48
N SER A 86 -0.04 4.13 -8.37
CA SER A 86 1.26 4.80 -8.22
C SER A 86 2.35 4.13 -9.04
N LYS A 87 3.37 4.93 -9.40
CA LYS A 87 4.55 4.41 -10.12
C LYS A 87 5.34 3.42 -9.28
N GLU A 88 5.40 3.64 -7.98
CA GLU A 88 6.08 2.79 -7.01
C GLU A 88 5.47 1.40 -6.99
N PHE A 89 4.14 1.30 -6.85
CA PHE A 89 3.44 0.03 -6.91
C PHE A 89 3.59 -0.66 -8.27
N GLN A 90 3.46 0.09 -9.36
CA GLN A 90 3.57 -0.46 -10.71
C GLN A 90 5.00 -0.91 -11.07
N ALA A 91 6.02 -0.45 -10.33
CA ALA A 91 7.41 -0.90 -10.47
C ALA A 91 7.72 -2.17 -9.67
N GLU A 92 6.88 -2.59 -8.74
CA GLU A 92 7.09 -3.83 -7.97
C GLU A 92 7.07 -5.07 -8.89
N SER A 93 7.78 -6.13 -8.51
CA SER A 93 7.68 -7.40 -9.24
C SER A 93 6.28 -8.01 -9.10
N GLU A 94 5.83 -8.75 -10.11
CA GLU A 94 4.51 -9.41 -10.05
C GLU A 94 4.41 -10.37 -8.87
N GLY A 95 5.50 -11.10 -8.57
CA GLY A 95 5.53 -12.00 -7.43
C GLY A 95 5.50 -11.27 -6.09
N THR A 96 6.05 -10.06 -6.00
CA THR A 96 5.91 -9.19 -4.81
C THR A 96 4.45 -8.79 -4.61
N ILE A 97 3.78 -8.35 -5.66
CA ILE A 97 2.35 -8.00 -5.60
C ILE A 97 1.52 -9.23 -5.23
N PHE A 98 1.80 -10.38 -5.86
CA PHE A 98 1.16 -11.64 -5.53
C PHE A 98 1.30 -11.98 -4.05
N TYR A 99 2.53 -11.93 -3.51
CA TYR A 99 2.80 -12.25 -2.11
C TYR A 99 2.02 -11.33 -1.17
N LYS A 100 2.14 -10.02 -1.36
CA LYS A 100 1.43 -9.03 -0.54
C LYS A 100 -0.08 -9.24 -0.56
N SER A 101 -0.64 -9.54 -1.73
CA SER A 101 -2.08 -9.70 -1.92
C SER A 101 -2.59 -11.05 -1.42
N TYR A 102 -1.83 -12.12 -1.55
CA TYR A 102 -2.27 -13.48 -1.26
C TYR A 102 -2.02 -13.89 0.19
N ILE A 103 -0.82 -13.55 0.70
CA ILE A 103 -0.42 -13.89 2.07
C ILE A 103 -0.94 -12.86 3.07
N GLY A 104 -0.88 -11.58 2.71
CA GLY A 104 -1.30 -10.49 3.59
C GLY A 104 -0.37 -10.26 4.78
N ARG A 105 -0.64 -9.24 5.57
CA ARG A 105 -0.08 -9.00 6.91
C ARG A 105 -0.91 -7.91 7.60
N ASP A 106 -0.89 -7.86 8.91
CA ASP A 106 -1.59 -6.87 9.72
C ASP A 106 -3.07 -6.75 9.32
N ASP A 107 -3.51 -5.56 8.91
CA ASP A 107 -4.88 -5.31 8.46
C ASP A 107 -5.19 -5.92 7.08
N MET A 108 -4.16 -6.28 6.31
CA MET A 108 -4.35 -6.97 5.03
C MET A 108 -4.52 -8.47 5.26
N PRO A 109 -5.73 -9.03 5.08
CA PRO A 109 -6.00 -10.42 5.41
C PRO A 109 -5.31 -11.41 4.47
N ASN A 110 -5.03 -12.63 4.98
CA ASN A 110 -4.63 -13.76 4.16
C ASN A 110 -5.81 -14.23 3.30
N TYR A 111 -5.58 -14.42 2.01
CA TYR A 111 -6.59 -14.81 1.03
C TYR A 111 -6.51 -16.27 0.57
N GLU A 112 -5.52 -17.07 1.00
CA GLU A 112 -5.34 -18.46 0.56
C GLU A 112 -6.60 -19.30 0.70
N LYS A 113 -7.37 -19.10 1.79
CA LYS A 113 -8.63 -19.81 2.01
C LYS A 113 -9.83 -19.23 1.24
N LYS A 114 -9.81 -17.93 0.95
CA LYS A 114 -10.91 -17.23 0.26
C LYS A 114 -10.79 -17.29 -1.25
N ILE A 115 -9.57 -17.45 -1.74
CA ILE A 115 -9.18 -17.59 -3.15
C ILE A 115 -8.29 -18.83 -3.22
N PRO A 116 -8.86 -20.04 -3.17
CA PRO A 116 -8.09 -21.28 -3.02
C PRO A 116 -7.29 -21.64 -4.27
N ASP A 117 -7.67 -21.14 -5.44
CA ASP A 117 -6.87 -21.28 -6.65
C ASP A 117 -5.89 -20.11 -6.77
N PRO A 118 -4.56 -20.33 -6.67
CA PRO A 118 -3.58 -19.27 -6.82
C PRO A 118 -3.62 -18.61 -8.21
N MET A 119 -4.16 -19.27 -9.24
CA MET A 119 -4.31 -18.68 -10.57
C MET A 119 -5.30 -17.50 -10.55
N ASP A 120 -6.34 -17.58 -9.74
CA ASP A 120 -7.31 -16.49 -9.55
C ASP A 120 -6.63 -15.26 -8.93
N MET A 121 -5.68 -15.44 -8.02
CA MET A 121 -4.89 -14.33 -7.48
C MET A 121 -4.00 -13.72 -8.56
N TRP A 122 -3.42 -14.50 -9.46
CA TRP A 122 -2.66 -13.97 -10.59
C TRP A 122 -3.52 -13.16 -11.55
N PHE A 123 -4.79 -13.54 -11.76
CA PHE A 123 -5.72 -12.72 -12.54
C PHE A 123 -6.01 -11.39 -11.83
N ILE A 124 -6.08 -11.37 -10.49
CA ILE A 124 -6.18 -10.11 -9.73
C ILE A 124 -4.93 -9.26 -9.94
N VAL A 125 -3.72 -9.84 -9.88
CA VAL A 125 -2.46 -9.12 -10.14
C VAL A 125 -2.48 -8.50 -11.54
N ASN A 126 -2.90 -9.24 -12.56
CA ASN A 126 -3.06 -8.70 -13.92
C ASN A 126 -4.03 -7.51 -13.95
N TYR A 127 -5.14 -7.59 -13.25
CA TYR A 127 -6.10 -6.50 -13.19
C TYR A 127 -5.50 -5.28 -12.45
N MET A 128 -4.79 -5.47 -11.34
CA MET A 128 -4.14 -4.39 -10.59
C MET A 128 -3.10 -3.65 -11.45
N ARG A 129 -2.42 -4.34 -12.37
CA ARG A 129 -1.53 -3.70 -13.36
C ARG A 129 -2.26 -2.74 -14.30
N THR A 130 -3.54 -2.96 -14.55
CA THR A 130 -4.35 -2.05 -15.38
C THR A 130 -4.77 -0.77 -14.65
N LEU A 131 -4.53 -0.67 -13.35
CA LEU A 131 -4.87 0.50 -12.55
C LEU A 131 -3.78 1.59 -12.59
N GLY A 132 -2.62 1.30 -13.14
CA GLY A 132 -1.54 2.28 -13.35
C GLY A 132 -1.99 3.45 -14.24
N LYS A 133 -1.49 4.66 -13.88
CA LYS A 133 -1.74 5.93 -14.63
C LYS A 133 -0.60 6.22 -15.57
#